data_e06c2f7040b187cc66d4f3c32877fd6f
#
_entry.id   e06c2f7040b187cc66d4f3c32877fd6f
#
_cell.length_a   1.000
_cell.length_b   1.000
_cell.length_c   1.000
_cell.angle_alpha   90.00
_cell.angle_beta   90.00
_cell.angle_gamma   90.00
#
_symmetry.space_group_name_H-M   'P 1'
#
loop_
_entity.id
_entity.type
_entity.pdbx_description
1 polymer ?
#
loop_
_entity_poly.entity_id
_entity_poly.type
_entity_poly.pdbx_seq_one_letter_code
_entity_poly.pdbx_strand_id
1 'polypeptide(L)'
;MSSPSQTAEDPVIELDGVWKIFGDRADEAMRAVQNEGLGKPEVLEKFACVVGIADCSFTVPRGEIFCVMGLSGSGKSTMVRHLNRLIEPTAGRISVLGRDMLSLSGEELRTMRAVHLGMVFQHMALLPHRTVRDNVGFPLQVRGEPKSKRWEVSQHCLELVNLDGYEDRFPRELSGGMQQRVGLARALASDPEVLLMDEPFSALDPLIRRQLQDQFMALSADLNKTTVFITHDLDEAIRIGNRIAIMKDGRIVQIGTPEDIVTKPADDYVRDFVEGISKLKLVFAHSIMIPLDQYQASQKIDLSAATRAPHGTDLDQLIDITTTTDHPIVITDDDGGDIGVIDKTTLLKGIQGGKA
;
A
#
# COMPACT_ATOMS: atom_id res chain seq x y z
N MET A 1 8.98 1.19 36.57
CA MET A 1 9.36 2.35 35.75
C MET A 1 8.57 2.25 34.47
N SER A 2 7.70 3.20 34.24
CA SER A 2 6.71 3.17 33.16
C SER A 2 7.40 3.29 31.80
N SER A 3 7.12 2.37 30.88
CA SER A 3 7.50 2.46 29.47
C SER A 3 7.01 3.79 28.90
N PRO A 4 7.79 4.49 28.06
CA PRO A 4 7.31 5.70 27.39
C PRO A 4 6.17 5.30 26.44
N SER A 5 4.98 5.85 26.67
CA SER A 5 3.89 5.82 25.73
C SER A 5 4.39 6.45 24.43
N GLN A 6 4.48 5.66 23.35
CA GLN A 6 4.55 6.20 22.01
C GLN A 6 3.33 7.12 21.85
N THR A 7 3.56 8.41 21.80
CA THR A 7 2.57 9.38 21.33
C THR A 7 2.28 8.98 19.89
N ALA A 8 1.08 8.43 19.66
CA ALA A 8 0.60 8.17 18.31
C ALA A 8 0.64 9.52 17.58
N GLU A 9 1.56 9.67 16.64
CA GLU A 9 1.57 10.82 15.74
C GLU A 9 0.24 10.83 14.99
N ASP A 10 -0.37 12.02 14.87
CA ASP A 10 -1.63 12.17 14.14
C ASP A 10 -1.48 11.60 12.71
N PRO A 11 -2.44 10.82 12.22
CA PRO A 11 -2.34 10.18 10.91
C PRO A 11 -2.26 11.25 9.81
N VAL A 12 -1.39 11.00 8.82
CA VAL A 12 -1.25 11.87 7.65
C VAL A 12 -2.47 11.78 6.73
N ILE A 13 -3.07 10.61 6.64
CA ILE A 13 -4.31 10.37 5.90
C ILE A 13 -5.30 9.67 6.82
N GLU A 14 -6.54 10.15 6.82
CA GLU A 14 -7.64 9.53 7.55
C GLU A 14 -8.91 9.56 6.69
N LEU A 15 -9.54 8.40 6.52
CA LEU A 15 -10.89 8.24 6.02
C LEU A 15 -11.77 7.73 7.16
N ASP A 16 -12.94 8.33 7.31
CA ASP A 16 -13.89 7.95 8.34
C ASP A 16 -15.30 7.84 7.73
N GLY A 17 -15.83 6.63 7.66
CA GLY A 17 -17.16 6.32 7.16
C GLY A 17 -17.42 6.80 5.73
N VAL A 18 -16.43 6.72 4.84
CA VAL A 18 -16.56 7.26 3.47
C VAL A 18 -17.47 6.40 2.61
N TRP A 19 -18.45 7.06 1.99
CA TRP A 19 -19.36 6.47 1.01
C TRP A 19 -19.27 7.19 -0.33
N LYS A 20 -19.41 6.43 -1.42
CA LYS A 20 -19.64 6.97 -2.75
C LYS A 20 -20.74 6.21 -3.47
N ILE A 21 -21.82 6.90 -3.75
CA ILE A 21 -22.92 6.42 -4.59
C ILE A 21 -22.91 7.27 -5.87
N PHE A 22 -22.91 6.61 -7.01
CA PHE A 22 -22.98 7.23 -8.33
C PHE A 22 -24.42 7.14 -8.85
N GLY A 23 -24.93 8.23 -9.40
CA GLY A 23 -26.26 8.37 -9.99
C GLY A 23 -26.96 9.64 -9.54
N ASP A 24 -28.01 10.01 -10.26
CA ASP A 24 -28.71 11.29 -10.03
C ASP A 24 -29.47 11.35 -8.70
N ARG A 25 -29.78 10.18 -8.11
CA ARG A 25 -30.49 10.05 -6.82
C ARG A 25 -29.58 9.57 -5.69
N ALA A 26 -28.28 9.87 -5.77
CA ALA A 26 -27.29 9.39 -4.80
C ALA A 26 -27.61 9.78 -3.35
N ASP A 27 -28.09 11.02 -3.11
CA ASP A 27 -28.42 11.50 -1.78
C ASP A 27 -29.67 10.80 -1.19
N GLU A 28 -30.65 10.47 -2.04
CA GLU A 28 -31.84 9.69 -1.61
C GLU A 28 -31.42 8.25 -1.28
N ALA A 29 -30.60 7.65 -2.14
CA ALA A 29 -30.07 6.32 -1.93
C ALA A 29 -29.24 6.25 -0.64
N MET A 30 -28.40 7.27 -0.36
CA MET A 30 -27.60 7.32 0.88
C MET A 30 -28.48 7.39 2.13
N ARG A 31 -29.55 8.20 2.11
CA ARG A 31 -30.52 8.25 3.21
C ARG A 31 -31.23 6.91 3.44
N ALA A 32 -31.58 6.20 2.36
CA ALA A 32 -32.18 4.88 2.45
C ALA A 32 -31.19 3.83 2.99
N VAL A 33 -29.92 3.89 2.60
CA VAL A 33 -28.86 3.05 3.18
C VAL A 33 -28.74 3.29 4.68
N GLN A 34 -28.73 4.55 5.13
CA GLN A 34 -28.60 4.88 6.56
C GLN A 34 -29.83 4.50 7.40
N ASN A 35 -31.04 4.69 6.87
CA ASN A 35 -32.28 4.49 7.61
C ASN A 35 -32.86 3.06 7.52
N GLU A 36 -32.66 2.40 6.37
CA GLU A 36 -33.25 1.10 6.05
C GLU A 36 -32.21 -0.02 5.96
N GLY A 37 -30.90 0.30 5.99
CA GLY A 37 -29.82 -0.67 5.87
C GLY A 37 -29.71 -1.31 4.48
N LEU A 38 -30.10 -0.59 3.42
CA LEU A 38 -30.09 -1.12 2.05
C LEU A 38 -28.69 -1.49 1.59
N GLY A 39 -28.55 -2.66 0.98
CA GLY A 39 -27.34 -3.10 0.32
C GLY A 39 -27.21 -2.57 -1.12
N LYS A 40 -26.10 -2.92 -1.78
CA LYS A 40 -25.84 -2.51 -3.18
C LYS A 40 -26.92 -2.93 -4.17
N PRO A 41 -27.45 -4.19 -4.14
CA PRO A 41 -28.48 -4.62 -5.07
C PRO A 41 -29.76 -3.79 -4.94
N GLU A 42 -30.21 -3.53 -3.69
CA GLU A 42 -31.42 -2.75 -3.42
C GLU A 42 -31.25 -1.29 -3.83
N VAL A 43 -30.06 -0.71 -3.64
CA VAL A 43 -29.74 0.66 -4.10
C VAL A 43 -29.82 0.75 -5.62
N LEU A 44 -29.29 -0.24 -6.33
CA LEU A 44 -29.35 -0.29 -7.79
C LEU A 44 -30.81 -0.44 -8.28
N GLU A 45 -31.57 -1.34 -7.67
CA GLU A 45 -32.96 -1.61 -8.06
C GLU A 45 -33.88 -0.44 -7.79
N LYS A 46 -33.83 0.16 -6.58
CA LYS A 46 -34.77 1.22 -6.14
C LYS A 46 -34.40 2.60 -6.72
N PHE A 47 -33.12 2.90 -6.89
CA PHE A 47 -32.64 4.25 -7.21
C PHE A 47 -31.93 4.36 -8.55
N ALA A 48 -31.64 3.24 -9.23
CA ALA A 48 -30.76 3.18 -10.41
C ALA A 48 -29.37 3.79 -10.13
N CYS A 49 -28.89 3.67 -8.89
CA CYS A 49 -27.61 4.18 -8.42
C CYS A 49 -26.62 3.04 -8.15
N VAL A 50 -25.32 3.32 -8.33
CA VAL A 50 -24.24 2.35 -8.12
C VAL A 50 -23.42 2.74 -6.89
N VAL A 51 -23.32 1.84 -5.92
CA VAL A 51 -22.47 2.03 -4.75
C VAL A 51 -21.03 1.68 -5.13
N GLY A 52 -20.17 2.70 -5.27
CA GLY A 52 -18.76 2.53 -5.59
C GLY A 52 -17.88 2.30 -4.34
N ILE A 53 -18.16 3.05 -3.27
CA ILE A 53 -17.52 2.92 -1.95
C ILE A 53 -18.61 2.83 -0.88
N ALA A 54 -18.42 1.93 0.08
CA ALA A 54 -19.37 1.66 1.15
C ALA A 54 -18.67 1.56 2.50
N ASP A 55 -18.82 2.58 3.35
CA ASP A 55 -18.32 2.60 4.72
C ASP A 55 -16.81 2.33 4.82
N CYS A 56 -16.02 3.08 4.07
CA CYS A 56 -14.59 2.90 4.02
C CYS A 56 -13.89 3.77 5.08
N SER A 57 -13.18 3.13 6.01
CA SER A 57 -12.44 3.81 7.08
C SER A 57 -11.04 3.21 7.22
N PHE A 58 -10.03 4.07 7.26
CA PHE A 58 -8.64 3.70 7.57
C PHE A 58 -7.80 4.94 7.86
N THR A 59 -6.63 4.72 8.45
CA THR A 59 -5.62 5.75 8.69
C THR A 59 -4.28 5.34 8.10
N VAL A 60 -3.48 6.33 7.67
CA VAL A 60 -2.11 6.11 7.21
C VAL A 60 -1.19 7.06 7.97
N PRO A 61 -0.30 6.55 8.81
CA PRO A 61 0.71 7.35 9.51
C PRO A 61 1.77 7.89 8.54
N ARG A 62 2.60 8.80 9.02
CA ARG A 62 3.69 9.41 8.24
C ARG A 62 4.72 8.36 7.83
N GLY A 63 5.19 8.45 6.59
CA GLY A 63 6.24 7.58 6.05
C GLY A 63 5.79 6.17 5.70
N GLU A 64 4.51 5.84 5.90
CA GLU A 64 3.97 4.52 5.56
C GLU A 64 3.64 4.41 4.06
N ILE A 65 3.96 3.26 3.48
CA ILE A 65 3.42 2.83 2.20
C ILE A 65 2.21 1.92 2.47
N PHE A 66 1.01 2.47 2.29
CA PHE A 66 -0.26 1.78 2.47
C PHE A 66 -0.77 1.25 1.13
N CYS A 67 -0.71 -0.07 0.95
CA CYS A 67 -1.19 -0.71 -0.27
C CYS A 67 -2.70 -0.97 -0.21
N VAL A 68 -3.39 -0.70 -1.32
CA VAL A 68 -4.82 -1.03 -1.47
C VAL A 68 -4.98 -1.95 -2.65
N MET A 69 -5.51 -3.13 -2.40
CA MET A 69 -5.69 -4.15 -3.42
C MET A 69 -7.10 -4.75 -3.43
N GLY A 70 -7.42 -5.51 -4.46
CA GLY A 70 -8.72 -6.15 -4.69
C GLY A 70 -8.98 -6.32 -6.18
N LEU A 71 -10.01 -7.06 -6.54
CA LEU A 71 -10.38 -7.31 -7.93
C LEU A 71 -10.78 -6.04 -8.67
N SER A 72 -10.84 -6.12 -10.02
CA SER A 72 -11.37 -5.03 -10.84
C SER A 72 -12.79 -4.66 -10.40
N GLY A 73 -13.08 -3.36 -10.31
CA GLY A 73 -14.40 -2.88 -9.85
C GLY A 73 -14.60 -2.87 -8.32
N SER A 74 -13.61 -3.26 -7.51
CA SER A 74 -13.75 -3.24 -6.04
C SER A 74 -13.76 -1.83 -5.43
N GLY A 75 -13.48 -0.76 -6.20
CA GLY A 75 -13.54 0.63 -5.73
C GLY A 75 -12.20 1.31 -5.47
N LYS A 76 -11.05 0.63 -5.64
CA LYS A 76 -9.72 1.14 -5.32
C LYS A 76 -9.40 2.52 -5.93
N SER A 77 -9.52 2.65 -7.25
CA SER A 77 -9.25 3.94 -7.95
C SER A 77 -10.24 5.03 -7.54
N THR A 78 -11.49 4.67 -7.22
CA THR A 78 -12.48 5.61 -6.68
C THR A 78 -12.03 6.11 -5.31
N MET A 79 -11.58 5.22 -4.44
CA MET A 79 -11.12 5.54 -3.09
C MET A 79 -9.92 6.51 -3.13
N VAL A 80 -8.87 6.23 -3.93
CA VAL A 80 -7.71 7.13 -4.07
C VAL A 80 -8.11 8.50 -4.62
N ARG A 81 -9.07 8.56 -5.54
CA ARG A 81 -9.57 9.83 -6.10
C ARG A 81 -10.40 10.64 -5.11
N HIS A 82 -10.84 10.07 -4.01
CA HIS A 82 -11.41 10.83 -2.89
C HIS A 82 -10.32 11.56 -2.09
N LEU A 83 -9.14 10.96 -1.89
CA LEU A 83 -8.05 11.55 -1.11
C LEU A 83 -7.57 12.89 -1.66
N ASN A 84 -7.61 13.07 -2.98
CA ASN A 84 -7.30 14.36 -3.62
C ASN A 84 -8.55 15.13 -4.05
N ARG A 85 -9.75 14.67 -3.63
CA ARG A 85 -11.06 15.26 -3.96
C ARG A 85 -11.28 15.42 -5.48
N LEU A 86 -10.71 14.54 -6.32
CA LEU A 86 -11.10 14.45 -7.74
C LEU A 86 -12.52 13.89 -7.87
N ILE A 87 -12.94 13.07 -6.92
CA ILE A 87 -14.32 12.61 -6.75
C ILE A 87 -14.75 13.01 -5.35
N GLU A 88 -15.88 13.71 -5.22
CA GLU A 88 -16.45 14.01 -3.92
C GLU A 88 -17.19 12.79 -3.37
N PRO A 89 -17.02 12.45 -2.08
CA PRO A 89 -17.80 11.41 -1.44
C PRO A 89 -19.26 11.81 -1.32
N THR A 90 -20.16 10.83 -1.17
CA THR A 90 -21.57 11.06 -0.86
C THR A 90 -21.77 11.27 0.64
N ALA A 91 -20.92 10.64 1.47
CA ALA A 91 -20.92 10.81 2.93
C ALA A 91 -19.55 10.44 3.50
N GLY A 92 -19.31 10.76 4.78
CA GLY A 92 -18.07 10.49 5.50
C GLY A 92 -17.13 11.68 5.54
N ARG A 93 -15.93 11.48 6.16
CA ARG A 93 -14.87 12.49 6.29
C ARG A 93 -13.58 12.02 5.67
N ILE A 94 -12.80 12.98 5.17
CA ILE A 94 -11.48 12.74 4.59
C ILE A 94 -10.54 13.81 5.10
N SER A 95 -9.53 13.42 5.87
CA SER A 95 -8.47 14.30 6.33
C SER A 95 -7.15 13.92 5.66
N VAL A 96 -6.42 14.93 5.18
CA VAL A 96 -5.07 14.76 4.65
C VAL A 96 -4.19 15.86 5.23
N LEU A 97 -3.07 15.46 5.86
CA LEU A 97 -2.16 16.37 6.57
C LEU A 97 -2.90 17.22 7.62
N GLY A 98 -3.83 16.60 8.35
CA GLY A 98 -4.66 17.23 9.37
C GLY A 98 -5.70 18.22 8.83
N ARG A 99 -5.91 18.30 7.51
CA ARG A 99 -6.91 19.19 6.89
C ARG A 99 -8.10 18.38 6.37
N ASP A 100 -9.31 18.80 6.73
CA ASP A 100 -10.52 18.24 6.15
C ASP A 100 -10.63 18.66 4.67
N MET A 101 -10.47 17.66 3.79
CA MET A 101 -10.47 17.87 2.33
C MET A 101 -11.79 18.41 1.80
N LEU A 102 -12.91 18.15 2.49
CA LEU A 102 -14.23 18.56 2.03
C LEU A 102 -14.55 20.02 2.38
N SER A 103 -13.91 20.55 3.43
CA SER A 103 -14.07 21.94 3.86
C SER A 103 -13.20 22.95 3.11
N LEU A 104 -12.16 22.46 2.37
CA LEU A 104 -11.25 23.34 1.64
C LEU A 104 -11.97 24.12 0.55
N SER A 105 -11.69 25.43 0.47
CA SER A 105 -12.06 26.28 -0.66
C SER A 105 -11.37 25.82 -1.96
N GLY A 106 -11.85 26.29 -3.09
CA GLY A 106 -11.24 25.93 -4.39
C GLY A 106 -9.76 26.36 -4.52
N GLU A 107 -9.35 27.42 -3.84
CA GLU A 107 -7.95 27.89 -3.86
C GLU A 107 -7.07 27.04 -2.94
N GLU A 108 -7.52 26.75 -1.73
CA GLU A 108 -6.83 25.86 -0.79
C GLU A 108 -6.68 24.45 -1.36
N LEU A 109 -7.71 23.92 -2.03
CA LEU A 109 -7.67 22.61 -2.69
C LEU A 109 -6.66 22.59 -3.85
N ARG A 110 -6.58 23.68 -4.65
CA ARG A 110 -5.54 23.77 -5.69
C ARG A 110 -4.13 23.79 -5.08
N THR A 111 -3.94 24.51 -4.00
CA THR A 111 -2.67 24.56 -3.27
C THR A 111 -2.33 23.19 -2.69
N MET A 112 -3.28 22.52 -2.04
CA MET A 112 -3.11 21.18 -1.51
C MET A 112 -2.63 20.20 -2.60
N ARG A 113 -3.29 20.18 -3.74
CA ARG A 113 -2.94 19.32 -4.89
C ARG A 113 -1.61 19.69 -5.54
N ALA A 114 -1.28 20.98 -5.59
CA ALA A 114 -0.05 21.43 -6.26
C ALA A 114 1.20 21.25 -5.40
N VAL A 115 1.09 21.35 -4.06
CA VAL A 115 2.24 21.40 -3.15
C VAL A 115 2.40 20.09 -2.38
N HIS A 116 1.31 19.53 -1.86
CA HIS A 116 1.38 18.46 -0.88
C HIS A 116 1.04 17.08 -1.45
N LEU A 117 0.35 17.01 -2.61
CA LEU A 117 -0.10 15.75 -3.21
C LEU A 117 0.56 15.49 -4.55
N GLY A 118 1.24 14.36 -4.68
CA GLY A 118 1.65 13.81 -5.98
C GLY A 118 0.69 12.71 -6.42
N MET A 119 0.36 12.63 -7.72
CA MET A 119 -0.49 11.55 -8.22
C MET A 119 0.07 10.92 -9.49
N VAL A 120 0.19 9.58 -9.44
CA VAL A 120 0.42 8.73 -10.61
C VAL A 120 -0.91 8.09 -10.99
N PHE A 121 -1.34 8.30 -12.24
CA PHE A 121 -2.60 7.77 -12.77
C PHE A 121 -2.37 6.47 -13.52
N GLN A 122 -3.32 5.56 -13.46
CA GLN A 122 -3.33 4.32 -14.24
C GLN A 122 -3.18 4.56 -15.74
N HIS A 123 -3.90 5.56 -16.28
CA HIS A 123 -3.71 6.06 -17.63
C HIS A 123 -2.84 7.32 -17.55
N MET A 124 -1.59 7.20 -17.84
CA MET A 124 -0.45 8.12 -17.67
C MET A 124 -0.78 9.62 -17.61
N ALA A 125 -1.90 10.05 -18.19
CA ALA A 125 -2.41 11.44 -18.22
C ALA A 125 -1.33 12.47 -18.61
N LEU A 126 -0.46 12.11 -19.57
CA LEU A 126 0.58 13.01 -20.10
C LEU A 126 -0.04 14.02 -21.05
N LEU A 127 0.52 15.22 -21.06
CA LEU A 127 0.16 16.29 -21.98
C LEU A 127 0.79 15.98 -23.36
N PRO A 128 0.01 15.60 -24.39
CA PRO A 128 0.55 15.02 -25.63
C PRO A 128 1.31 16.03 -26.49
N HIS A 129 1.05 17.33 -26.30
CA HIS A 129 1.65 18.44 -27.00
C HIS A 129 2.87 19.05 -26.27
N ARG A 130 3.29 18.46 -25.16
CA ARG A 130 4.46 18.85 -24.40
C ARG A 130 5.53 17.78 -24.45
N THR A 131 6.78 18.20 -24.37
CA THR A 131 7.91 17.28 -24.25
C THR A 131 7.86 16.52 -22.94
N VAL A 132 8.68 15.47 -22.81
CA VAL A 132 8.89 14.71 -21.56
C VAL A 132 9.30 15.64 -20.42
N ARG A 133 10.32 16.47 -20.63
CA ARG A 133 10.79 17.48 -19.67
C ARG A 133 9.68 18.43 -19.23
N ASP A 134 8.89 18.92 -20.15
CA ASP A 134 7.79 19.83 -19.83
C ASP A 134 6.61 19.14 -19.14
N ASN A 135 6.41 17.83 -19.39
CA ASN A 135 5.46 17.02 -18.63
C ASN A 135 5.91 16.85 -17.18
N VAL A 136 7.18 16.47 -16.95
CA VAL A 136 7.75 16.31 -15.61
C VAL A 136 7.75 17.63 -14.85
N GLY A 137 8.16 18.73 -15.49
CA GLY A 137 8.19 20.07 -14.89
C GLY A 137 6.82 20.74 -14.74
N PHE A 138 5.73 20.12 -15.20
CA PHE A 138 4.40 20.74 -15.21
C PHE A 138 3.89 21.12 -13.80
N PRO A 139 4.00 20.29 -12.74
CA PRO A 139 3.60 20.68 -11.41
C PRO A 139 4.32 21.95 -10.91
N LEU A 140 5.60 22.05 -11.18
CA LEU A 140 6.40 23.23 -10.84
C LEU A 140 6.00 24.47 -11.65
N GLN A 141 5.57 24.28 -12.89
CA GLN A 141 5.00 25.38 -13.70
C GLN A 141 3.71 25.91 -13.08
N VAL A 142 2.85 25.02 -12.57
CA VAL A 142 1.60 25.41 -11.87
C VAL A 142 1.89 26.21 -10.61
N ARG A 143 3.01 25.93 -9.93
CA ARG A 143 3.50 26.71 -8.78
C ARG A 143 4.16 28.05 -9.15
N GLY A 144 4.36 28.33 -10.43
CA GLY A 144 5.03 29.55 -10.89
C GLY A 144 6.55 29.50 -10.84
N GLU A 145 7.16 28.34 -10.68
CA GLU A 145 8.61 28.20 -10.66
C GLU A 145 9.25 28.60 -12.00
N PRO A 146 10.43 29.23 -12.00
CA PRO A 146 11.11 29.65 -13.21
C PRO A 146 11.53 28.44 -14.07
N LYS A 147 11.62 28.65 -15.38
CA LYS A 147 11.90 27.58 -16.35
C LYS A 147 13.22 26.83 -16.06
N SER A 148 14.25 27.55 -15.64
CA SER A 148 15.56 26.95 -15.29
C SER A 148 15.43 25.92 -14.18
N LYS A 149 14.77 26.28 -13.08
CA LYS A 149 14.54 25.36 -11.94
C LYS A 149 13.66 24.19 -12.34
N ARG A 150 12.59 24.42 -13.11
CA ARG A 150 11.73 23.34 -13.60
C ARG A 150 12.50 22.31 -14.40
N TRP A 151 13.42 22.76 -15.28
CA TRP A 151 14.21 21.90 -16.11
C TRP A 151 15.29 21.12 -15.35
N GLU A 152 15.94 21.78 -14.37
CA GLU A 152 16.89 21.13 -13.45
C GLU A 152 16.21 19.98 -12.70
N VAL A 153 15.07 20.25 -12.04
CA VAL A 153 14.31 19.22 -11.30
C VAL A 153 13.79 18.15 -12.24
N SER A 154 13.32 18.53 -13.45
CA SER A 154 12.86 17.53 -14.43
C SER A 154 13.97 16.60 -14.87
N GLN A 155 15.18 17.12 -15.09
CA GLN A 155 16.35 16.31 -15.44
C GLN A 155 16.65 15.29 -14.36
N HIS A 156 16.74 15.74 -13.10
CA HIS A 156 16.98 14.85 -11.95
C HIS A 156 15.90 13.76 -11.83
N CYS A 157 14.61 14.14 -11.94
CA CYS A 157 13.53 13.15 -11.87
C CYS A 157 13.52 12.16 -13.04
N LEU A 158 13.97 12.56 -14.21
CA LEU A 158 14.10 11.65 -15.36
C LEU A 158 15.25 10.66 -15.18
N GLU A 159 16.36 11.09 -14.60
CA GLU A 159 17.46 10.20 -14.20
C GLU A 159 16.99 9.13 -13.20
N LEU A 160 16.21 9.52 -12.18
CA LEU A 160 15.65 8.58 -11.18
C LEU A 160 14.78 7.47 -11.81
N VAL A 161 14.17 7.73 -12.97
CA VAL A 161 13.33 6.74 -13.66
C VAL A 161 13.99 6.14 -14.91
N ASN A 162 15.30 6.31 -15.09
CA ASN A 162 16.09 5.82 -16.21
C ASN A 162 15.53 6.29 -17.56
N LEU A 163 15.27 7.60 -17.70
CA LEU A 163 14.79 8.27 -18.91
C LEU A 163 15.67 9.46 -19.31
N ASP A 164 16.92 9.48 -18.88
CA ASP A 164 17.93 10.43 -19.37
C ASP A 164 18.12 10.29 -20.89
N GLY A 165 18.26 11.41 -21.59
CA GLY A 165 18.33 11.47 -23.06
C GLY A 165 16.99 11.47 -23.79
N TYR A 166 15.84 11.41 -23.06
CA TYR A 166 14.49 11.46 -23.63
C TYR A 166 13.76 12.79 -23.36
N GLU A 167 14.44 13.77 -22.79
CA GLU A 167 13.85 15.03 -22.28
C GLU A 167 13.05 15.80 -23.32
N ASP A 168 13.54 15.84 -24.55
CA ASP A 168 12.96 16.62 -25.65
C ASP A 168 12.01 15.80 -26.54
N ARG A 169 11.78 14.52 -26.21
CA ARG A 169 10.80 13.66 -26.88
C ARG A 169 9.37 14.02 -26.47
N PHE A 170 8.42 13.67 -27.32
CA PHE A 170 6.99 13.78 -27.03
C PHE A 170 6.44 12.43 -26.54
N PRO A 171 5.33 12.41 -25.76
CA PRO A 171 4.73 11.16 -25.27
C PRO A 171 4.47 10.13 -26.38
N ARG A 172 4.05 10.56 -27.57
CA ARG A 172 3.79 9.67 -28.73
C ARG A 172 5.03 8.93 -29.25
N GLU A 173 6.22 9.39 -28.92
CA GLU A 173 7.51 8.79 -29.33
C GLU A 173 8.01 7.76 -28.30
N LEU A 174 7.28 7.55 -27.20
CA LEU A 174 7.63 6.68 -26.09
C LEU A 174 6.76 5.43 -26.08
N SER A 175 7.33 4.29 -25.62
CA SER A 175 6.54 3.11 -25.27
C SER A 175 5.61 3.38 -24.07
N GLY A 176 4.58 2.55 -23.86
CA GLY A 176 3.67 2.67 -22.72
C GLY A 176 4.41 2.66 -21.37
N GLY A 177 5.39 1.77 -21.19
CA GLY A 177 6.21 1.73 -19.99
C GLY A 177 7.07 2.98 -19.80
N MET A 178 7.61 3.58 -20.88
CA MET A 178 8.33 4.85 -20.79
C MET A 178 7.39 5.99 -20.39
N GLN A 179 6.18 6.05 -20.95
CA GLN A 179 5.17 7.04 -20.57
C GLN A 179 4.77 6.92 -19.09
N GLN A 180 4.68 5.69 -18.57
CA GLN A 180 4.38 5.45 -17.16
C GLN A 180 5.51 5.97 -16.25
N ARG A 181 6.77 5.75 -16.64
CA ARG A 181 7.94 6.33 -15.95
C ARG A 181 7.95 7.86 -15.97
N VAL A 182 7.56 8.48 -17.07
CA VAL A 182 7.36 9.96 -17.13
C VAL A 182 6.28 10.40 -16.16
N GLY A 183 5.18 9.66 -16.04
CA GLY A 183 4.12 9.93 -15.05
C GLY A 183 4.61 9.86 -13.61
N LEU A 184 5.47 8.89 -13.29
CA LEU A 184 6.12 8.76 -11.98
C LEU A 184 7.09 9.93 -11.74
N ALA A 185 7.97 10.25 -12.68
CA ALA A 185 8.89 11.38 -12.57
C ALA A 185 8.15 12.71 -12.36
N ARG A 186 7.02 12.91 -13.04
CA ARG A 186 6.15 14.09 -12.86
C ARG A 186 5.57 14.17 -11.42
N ALA A 187 5.15 13.06 -10.87
CA ALA A 187 4.61 13.03 -9.51
C ALA A 187 5.71 13.33 -8.47
N LEU A 188 6.93 12.86 -8.70
CA LEU A 188 8.10 13.12 -7.85
C LEU A 188 8.62 14.56 -7.96
N ALA A 189 8.52 15.17 -9.14
CA ALA A 189 9.06 16.53 -9.40
C ALA A 189 8.46 17.61 -8.50
N SER A 190 7.25 17.42 -7.99
CA SER A 190 6.63 18.33 -7.05
C SER A 190 7.14 18.16 -5.61
N ASP A 191 7.95 17.17 -5.32
CA ASP A 191 8.42 16.81 -3.97
C ASP A 191 7.28 16.80 -2.93
N PRO A 192 6.19 16.03 -3.17
CA PRO A 192 5.02 16.05 -2.32
C PRO A 192 5.27 15.29 -1.01
N GLU A 193 4.50 15.62 0.06
CA GLU A 193 4.49 14.85 1.31
C GLU A 193 3.70 13.54 1.16
N VAL A 194 2.67 13.55 0.30
CA VAL A 194 1.79 12.39 0.06
C VAL A 194 1.82 12.01 -1.41
N LEU A 195 2.06 10.74 -1.68
CA LEU A 195 2.00 10.15 -3.02
C LEU A 195 0.76 9.25 -3.15
N LEU A 196 -0.04 9.51 -4.16
CA LEU A 196 -1.20 8.70 -4.54
C LEU A 196 -0.88 7.97 -5.85
N MET A 197 -0.83 6.65 -5.81
CA MET A 197 -0.41 5.84 -6.95
C MET A 197 -1.51 4.86 -7.36
N ASP A 198 -2.06 5.05 -8.55
CA ASP A 198 -3.11 4.19 -9.12
C ASP A 198 -2.48 3.28 -10.18
N GLU A 199 -2.10 2.05 -9.80
CA GLU A 199 -1.43 1.02 -10.61
C GLU A 199 -0.18 1.53 -11.36
N PRO A 200 0.81 2.13 -10.66
CA PRO A 200 1.90 2.87 -11.29
C PRO A 200 2.86 2.01 -12.11
N PHE A 201 2.85 0.69 -11.94
CA PHE A 201 3.80 -0.21 -12.61
C PHE A 201 3.13 -1.25 -13.52
N SER A 202 1.80 -1.13 -13.76
CA SER A 202 1.03 -2.15 -14.49
C SER A 202 1.43 -2.34 -15.96
N ALA A 203 1.92 -1.28 -16.63
CA ALA A 203 2.32 -1.33 -18.05
C ALA A 203 3.83 -1.61 -18.25
N LEU A 204 4.56 -2.00 -17.20
CA LEU A 204 5.99 -2.27 -17.26
C LEU A 204 6.28 -3.76 -17.46
N ASP A 205 7.35 -4.05 -18.18
CA ASP A 205 7.91 -5.39 -18.21
C ASP A 205 8.45 -5.81 -16.82
N PRO A 206 8.52 -7.11 -16.50
CA PRO A 206 8.84 -7.58 -15.15
C PRO A 206 10.19 -7.10 -14.61
N LEU A 207 11.22 -6.98 -15.47
CA LEU A 207 12.55 -6.56 -15.04
C LEU A 207 12.58 -5.07 -14.66
N ILE A 208 12.06 -4.23 -15.53
CA ILE A 208 11.99 -2.77 -15.29
C ILE A 208 11.05 -2.46 -14.12
N ARG A 209 9.92 -3.19 -14.02
CA ARG A 209 9.01 -3.08 -12.88
C ARG A 209 9.74 -3.29 -11.56
N ARG A 210 10.51 -4.37 -11.44
CA ARG A 210 11.26 -4.71 -10.22
C ARG A 210 12.29 -3.63 -9.88
N GLN A 211 13.05 -3.15 -10.86
CA GLN A 211 14.04 -2.08 -10.66
C GLN A 211 13.39 -0.79 -10.16
N LEU A 212 12.26 -0.38 -10.75
CA LEU A 212 11.56 0.84 -10.34
C LEU A 212 10.89 0.70 -8.96
N GLN A 213 10.40 -0.48 -8.61
CA GLN A 213 9.91 -0.77 -7.27
C GLN A 213 11.01 -0.60 -6.22
N ASP A 214 12.21 -1.15 -6.48
CA ASP A 214 13.36 -1.01 -5.57
C ASP A 214 13.79 0.45 -5.42
N GLN A 215 13.88 1.19 -6.53
CA GLN A 215 14.19 2.61 -6.51
C GLN A 215 13.12 3.42 -5.76
N PHE A 216 11.85 3.11 -5.99
CA PHE A 216 10.75 3.77 -5.30
C PHE A 216 10.77 3.52 -3.79
N MET A 217 10.99 2.27 -3.35
CA MET A 217 11.08 1.94 -1.93
C MET A 217 12.24 2.67 -1.26
N ALA A 218 13.43 2.66 -1.86
CA ALA A 218 14.59 3.38 -1.36
C ALA A 218 14.30 4.89 -1.24
N LEU A 219 13.77 5.51 -2.30
CA LEU A 219 13.42 6.94 -2.31
C LEU A 219 12.34 7.28 -1.28
N SER A 220 11.32 6.44 -1.13
CA SER A 220 10.24 6.64 -0.16
C SER A 220 10.75 6.58 1.28
N ALA A 221 11.66 5.66 1.58
CA ALA A 221 12.30 5.53 2.88
C ALA A 221 13.21 6.74 3.18
N ASP A 222 14.09 7.11 2.23
CA ASP A 222 15.03 8.23 2.42
C ASP A 222 14.31 9.58 2.62
N LEU A 223 13.20 9.81 1.92
CA LEU A 223 12.44 11.05 1.96
C LEU A 223 11.24 11.00 2.92
N ASN A 224 11.05 9.90 3.64
CA ASN A 224 9.92 9.68 4.57
C ASN A 224 8.54 10.02 3.95
N LYS A 225 8.31 9.58 2.69
CA LYS A 225 7.08 9.88 1.95
C LYS A 225 5.93 8.97 2.39
N THR A 226 4.77 9.57 2.64
CA THR A 226 3.54 8.79 2.90
C THR A 226 2.90 8.43 1.56
N THR A 227 2.61 7.16 1.34
CA THR A 227 2.13 6.70 0.03
C THR A 227 0.86 5.86 0.17
N VAL A 228 -0.16 6.15 -0.65
CA VAL A 228 -1.27 5.23 -0.92
C VAL A 228 -1.06 4.63 -2.29
N PHE A 229 -0.85 3.32 -2.32
CA PHE A 229 -0.43 2.57 -3.49
C PHE A 229 -1.51 1.56 -3.89
N ILE A 230 -2.10 1.72 -5.06
CA ILE A 230 -3.07 0.75 -5.59
C ILE A 230 -2.37 -0.23 -6.51
N THR A 231 -2.66 -1.50 -6.31
CA THR A 231 -2.27 -2.57 -7.23
C THR A 231 -3.32 -3.69 -7.23
N HIS A 232 -3.33 -4.49 -8.28
CA HIS A 232 -4.04 -5.77 -8.34
C HIS A 232 -3.08 -6.97 -8.20
N ASP A 233 -1.78 -6.72 -8.11
CA ASP A 233 -0.72 -7.72 -7.97
C ASP A 233 -0.35 -7.85 -6.49
N LEU A 234 -0.61 -9.03 -5.92
CA LEU A 234 -0.38 -9.31 -4.50
C LEU A 234 1.12 -9.35 -4.17
N ASP A 235 1.96 -9.90 -5.05
CA ASP A 235 3.41 -9.92 -4.85
C ASP A 235 3.96 -8.49 -4.78
N GLU A 236 3.40 -7.58 -5.59
CA GLU A 236 3.75 -6.16 -5.55
C GLU A 236 3.34 -5.51 -4.22
N ALA A 237 2.10 -5.73 -3.75
CA ALA A 237 1.62 -5.19 -2.48
C ALA A 237 2.43 -5.69 -1.29
N ILE A 238 2.77 -6.98 -1.28
CA ILE A 238 3.60 -7.61 -0.26
C ILE A 238 5.03 -7.04 -0.25
N ARG A 239 5.59 -6.82 -1.44
CA ARG A 239 6.96 -6.31 -1.57
C ARG A 239 7.10 -4.86 -1.12
N ILE A 240 6.12 -4.02 -1.45
CA ILE A 240 6.20 -2.56 -1.30
C ILE A 240 5.53 -2.08 -0.02
N GLY A 241 4.40 -2.70 0.38
CA GLY A 241 3.52 -2.19 1.42
C GLY A 241 4.00 -2.49 2.83
N ASN A 242 3.94 -1.49 3.69
CA ASN A 242 4.04 -1.69 5.14
C ASN A 242 2.75 -2.32 5.67
N ARG A 243 1.58 -1.83 5.20
CA ARG A 243 0.28 -2.46 5.42
C ARG A 243 -0.49 -2.58 4.11
N ILE A 244 -1.37 -3.57 4.07
CA ILE A 244 -2.22 -3.89 2.92
C ILE A 244 -3.68 -3.85 3.36
N ALA A 245 -4.51 -3.10 2.61
CA ALA A 245 -5.96 -3.14 2.69
C ALA A 245 -6.52 -3.94 1.51
N ILE A 246 -7.30 -4.97 1.80
CA ILE A 246 -8.00 -5.75 0.77
C ILE A 246 -9.42 -5.23 0.64
N MET A 247 -9.77 -4.79 -0.59
CA MET A 247 -11.09 -4.27 -0.91
C MET A 247 -11.92 -5.28 -1.73
N LYS A 248 -13.18 -5.41 -1.33
CA LYS A 248 -14.21 -6.15 -2.05
C LYS A 248 -15.49 -5.33 -2.07
N ASP A 249 -16.10 -5.19 -3.24
CA ASP A 249 -17.42 -4.53 -3.36
C ASP A 249 -17.51 -3.13 -2.70
N GLY A 250 -16.45 -2.31 -2.82
CA GLY A 250 -16.39 -0.97 -2.24
C GLY A 250 -16.16 -0.93 -0.74
N ARG A 251 -15.94 -2.06 -0.07
CA ARG A 251 -15.62 -2.16 1.35
C ARG A 251 -14.21 -2.64 1.57
N ILE A 252 -13.62 -2.25 2.67
CA ILE A 252 -12.39 -2.88 3.15
C ILE A 252 -12.78 -4.15 3.91
N VAL A 253 -12.20 -5.29 3.49
CA VAL A 253 -12.43 -6.61 4.11
C VAL A 253 -11.40 -6.85 5.21
N GLN A 254 -10.15 -6.49 4.95
CA GLN A 254 -9.06 -6.67 5.92
C GLN A 254 -8.01 -5.58 5.73
N ILE A 255 -7.39 -5.15 6.83
CA ILE A 255 -6.16 -4.37 6.86
C ILE A 255 -5.17 -5.10 7.77
N GLY A 256 -3.93 -5.24 7.33
CA GLY A 256 -2.86 -5.86 8.12
C GLY A 256 -1.50 -5.69 7.48
N THR A 257 -0.45 -6.15 8.16
CA THR A 257 0.86 -6.31 7.55
C THR A 257 0.80 -7.39 6.45
N PRO A 258 1.77 -7.45 5.51
CA PRO A 258 1.86 -8.55 4.56
C PRO A 258 1.78 -9.93 5.22
N GLU A 259 2.43 -10.10 6.37
CA GLU A 259 2.39 -11.33 7.15
C GLU A 259 0.98 -11.62 7.69
N ASP A 260 0.28 -10.64 8.28
CA ASP A 260 -1.08 -10.84 8.80
C ASP A 260 -2.06 -11.25 7.70
N ILE A 261 -1.97 -10.62 6.51
CA ILE A 261 -2.81 -10.95 5.35
C ILE A 261 -2.62 -12.42 4.94
N VAL A 262 -1.39 -12.89 4.92
CA VAL A 262 -1.05 -14.24 4.46
C VAL A 262 -1.30 -15.32 5.52
N THR A 263 -1.07 -15.01 6.81
CA THR A 263 -1.17 -15.99 7.90
C THR A 263 -2.52 -16.02 8.60
N LYS A 264 -3.26 -14.89 8.57
CA LYS A 264 -4.53 -14.69 9.29
C LYS A 264 -5.60 -14.08 8.37
N PRO A 265 -5.95 -14.74 7.24
CA PRO A 265 -6.98 -14.21 6.35
C PRO A 265 -8.32 -14.08 7.08
N ALA A 266 -8.98 -12.93 6.92
CA ALA A 266 -10.22 -12.59 7.65
C ALA A 266 -11.42 -13.44 7.19
N ASP A 267 -11.45 -13.81 5.92
CA ASP A 267 -12.52 -14.63 5.33
C ASP A 267 -11.99 -15.50 4.17
N ASP A 268 -12.87 -16.28 3.56
CA ASP A 268 -12.52 -17.15 2.42
C ASP A 268 -12.07 -16.33 1.20
N TYR A 269 -12.63 -15.12 0.99
CA TYR A 269 -12.20 -14.27 -0.10
C TYR A 269 -10.74 -13.85 0.02
N VAL A 270 -10.31 -13.45 1.22
CA VAL A 270 -8.90 -13.11 1.47
C VAL A 270 -8.03 -14.36 1.35
N ARG A 271 -8.51 -15.51 1.84
CA ARG A 271 -7.79 -16.79 1.73
C ARG A 271 -7.54 -17.16 0.28
N ASP A 272 -8.57 -17.09 -0.56
CA ASP A 272 -8.43 -17.37 -2.00
C ASP A 272 -7.49 -16.37 -2.69
N PHE A 273 -7.46 -15.13 -2.19
CA PHE A 273 -6.59 -14.07 -2.72
C PHE A 273 -5.11 -14.34 -2.47
N VAL A 274 -4.78 -14.92 -1.31
CA VAL A 274 -3.38 -15.23 -0.92
C VAL A 274 -2.98 -16.66 -1.28
N GLU A 275 -3.88 -17.45 -1.86
CA GLU A 275 -3.58 -18.80 -2.33
C GLU A 275 -2.50 -18.77 -3.41
N GLY A 276 -1.47 -19.59 -3.23
CA GLY A 276 -0.33 -19.66 -4.16
C GLY A 276 0.83 -18.71 -3.88
N ILE A 277 0.70 -17.79 -2.90
CA ILE A 277 1.84 -16.97 -2.46
C ILE A 277 2.86 -17.80 -1.71
N SER A 278 4.13 -17.63 -2.07
CA SER A 278 5.23 -18.24 -1.32
C SER A 278 5.34 -17.59 0.05
N LYS A 279 5.13 -18.39 1.10
CA LYS A 279 5.21 -17.95 2.50
C LYS A 279 6.64 -17.86 3.01
N LEU A 280 7.62 -18.38 2.27
CA LEU A 280 8.98 -18.60 2.76
C LEU A 280 9.67 -17.32 3.28
N LYS A 281 9.43 -16.17 2.63
CA LYS A 281 10.02 -14.87 3.03
C LYS A 281 9.05 -13.93 3.73
N LEU A 282 7.82 -14.38 3.99
CA LEU A 282 6.75 -13.57 4.54
C LEU A 282 6.31 -13.99 5.93
N VAL A 283 6.58 -15.23 6.28
CA VAL A 283 6.24 -15.79 7.59
C VAL A 283 7.52 -15.89 8.40
N PHE A 284 7.48 -15.33 9.59
CA PHE A 284 8.64 -15.24 10.48
C PHE A 284 8.52 -16.22 11.65
N ALA A 285 9.64 -16.48 12.29
CA ALA A 285 9.75 -17.42 13.41
C ALA A 285 8.72 -17.14 14.51
N HIS A 286 8.49 -15.87 14.87
CA HIS A 286 7.56 -15.49 15.94
C HIS A 286 6.10 -15.88 15.67
N SER A 287 5.71 -16.01 14.39
CA SER A 287 4.34 -16.34 13.98
C SER A 287 4.02 -17.83 14.04
N ILE A 288 5.06 -18.68 14.02
CA ILE A 288 4.89 -20.13 13.99
C ILE A 288 5.50 -20.85 15.19
N MET A 289 6.34 -20.17 16.00
CA MET A 289 6.99 -20.78 17.15
C MET A 289 5.98 -21.28 18.19
N ILE A 290 6.31 -22.35 18.85
CA ILE A 290 5.64 -22.79 20.07
C ILE A 290 6.27 -22.01 21.24
N PRO A 291 5.50 -21.29 22.10
CA PRO A 291 6.03 -20.61 23.26
C PRO A 291 6.87 -21.57 24.12
N LEU A 292 8.00 -21.06 24.66
CA LEU A 292 8.99 -21.89 25.35
C LEU A 292 8.39 -22.67 26.54
N ASP A 293 7.51 -22.04 27.31
CA ASP A 293 6.81 -22.64 28.45
C ASP A 293 5.89 -23.81 28.03
N GLN A 294 5.18 -23.65 26.93
CA GLN A 294 4.31 -24.69 26.35
C GLN A 294 5.12 -25.85 25.78
N TYR A 295 6.23 -25.56 25.11
CA TYR A 295 7.10 -26.58 24.55
C TYR A 295 7.75 -27.43 25.66
N GLN A 296 8.29 -26.81 26.71
CA GLN A 296 8.90 -27.50 27.84
C GLN A 296 7.90 -28.31 28.67
N ALA A 297 6.63 -27.89 28.69
CA ALA A 297 5.56 -28.65 29.33
C ALA A 297 5.19 -29.95 28.58
N SER A 298 5.35 -29.93 27.27
CA SER A 298 4.99 -31.04 26.37
C SER A 298 6.15 -32.01 26.07
N GLN A 299 7.38 -31.52 26.08
CA GLN A 299 8.58 -32.28 25.70
C GLN A 299 9.77 -31.91 26.61
N LYS A 300 10.38 -32.93 27.24
CA LYS A 300 11.62 -32.80 28.02
C LYS A 300 12.84 -32.99 27.09
N ILE A 301 13.14 -31.99 26.28
CA ILE A 301 14.30 -32.00 25.39
C ILE A 301 15.36 -31.05 25.95
N ASP A 302 16.61 -31.48 25.94
CA ASP A 302 17.74 -30.62 26.24
C ASP A 302 17.96 -29.63 25.09
N LEU A 303 17.72 -28.34 25.33
CA LEU A 303 17.88 -27.26 24.39
C LEU A 303 19.30 -26.64 24.39
N SER A 304 20.21 -27.18 25.24
CA SER A 304 21.58 -26.63 25.34
C SER A 304 22.37 -26.73 24.04
N ALA A 305 22.11 -27.75 23.23
CA ALA A 305 22.72 -27.98 21.92
C ALA A 305 21.91 -27.40 20.76
N ALA A 306 20.76 -26.74 21.01
CA ALA A 306 19.89 -26.20 20.00
C ALA A 306 20.50 -24.94 19.34
N THR A 307 20.32 -24.82 18.04
CA THR A 307 20.66 -23.59 17.30
C THR A 307 19.67 -22.50 17.68
N ARG A 308 20.16 -21.25 17.88
CA ARG A 308 19.33 -20.10 18.18
C ARG A 308 19.15 -19.24 16.95
N ALA A 309 17.93 -18.73 16.76
CA ALA A 309 17.59 -17.80 15.69
C ALA A 309 16.72 -16.64 16.23
N PRO A 310 16.92 -15.39 15.77
CA PRO A 310 16.08 -14.25 16.14
C PRO A 310 14.62 -14.48 15.76
N HIS A 311 13.69 -13.87 16.49
CA HIS A 311 12.25 -13.97 16.25
C HIS A 311 11.81 -13.44 14.86
N GLY A 312 12.60 -12.53 14.25
CA GLY A 312 12.42 -12.02 12.90
C GLY A 312 13.04 -12.86 11.78
N THR A 313 13.50 -14.10 12.06
CA THR A 313 14.03 -15.02 11.03
C THR A 313 12.88 -15.56 10.19
N ASP A 314 12.97 -15.47 8.85
CA ASP A 314 11.95 -15.97 7.93
C ASP A 314 12.01 -17.50 7.74
N LEU A 315 10.95 -18.08 7.14
CA LEU A 315 10.89 -19.54 6.91
C LEU A 315 12.01 -20.06 6.00
N ASP A 316 12.46 -19.29 5.02
CA ASP A 316 13.53 -19.68 4.09
C ASP A 316 14.83 -19.91 4.88
N GLN A 317 15.19 -18.96 5.73
CA GLN A 317 16.33 -19.05 6.63
C GLN A 317 16.17 -20.17 7.68
N LEU A 318 14.97 -20.35 8.23
CA LEU A 318 14.70 -21.46 9.17
C LEU A 318 14.84 -22.83 8.51
N ILE A 319 14.45 -22.97 7.24
CA ILE A 319 14.67 -24.18 6.45
C ILE A 319 16.17 -24.45 6.31
N ASP A 320 16.97 -23.43 5.95
CA ASP A 320 18.42 -23.58 5.83
C ASP A 320 19.06 -24.04 7.14
N ILE A 321 18.68 -23.44 8.28
CA ILE A 321 19.13 -23.89 9.60
C ILE A 321 18.74 -25.35 9.85
N THR A 322 17.50 -25.73 9.54
CA THR A 322 16.98 -27.08 9.76
C THR A 322 17.68 -28.14 8.93
N THR A 323 18.30 -27.78 7.79
CA THR A 323 19.13 -28.70 6.97
C THR A 323 20.46 -29.03 7.64
N THR A 324 20.93 -28.17 8.52
CA THR A 324 22.26 -28.30 9.18
C THR A 324 22.20 -28.93 10.57
N THR A 325 20.99 -29.05 11.17
CA THR A 325 20.81 -29.61 12.51
C THR A 325 19.58 -30.50 12.61
N ASP A 326 19.66 -31.56 13.45
CA ASP A 326 18.51 -32.39 13.80
C ASP A 326 17.80 -31.90 15.08
N HIS A 327 18.40 -30.94 15.77
CA HIS A 327 17.81 -30.34 16.99
C HIS A 327 16.75 -29.27 16.63
N PRO A 328 15.76 -29.04 17.50
CA PRO A 328 14.84 -27.91 17.37
C PRO A 328 15.60 -26.58 17.36
N ILE A 329 15.00 -25.57 16.71
CA ILE A 329 15.53 -24.19 16.70
C ILE A 329 14.92 -23.43 17.87
N VAL A 330 15.73 -22.84 18.70
CA VAL A 330 15.31 -21.95 19.78
C VAL A 330 15.19 -20.53 19.24
N ILE A 331 14.06 -19.88 19.47
CA ILE A 331 13.79 -18.53 19.01
C ILE A 331 14.07 -17.56 20.13
N THR A 332 14.83 -16.49 19.80
CA THR A 332 15.21 -15.45 20.76
C THR A 332 14.53 -14.12 20.48
N ASP A 333 14.31 -13.34 21.54
CA ASP A 333 13.92 -11.94 21.44
C ASP A 333 15.11 -11.02 21.07
N ASP A 334 14.85 -9.70 21.02
CA ASP A 334 15.89 -8.69 20.70
C ASP A 334 16.98 -8.58 21.77
N ASP A 335 16.67 -8.97 23.02
CA ASP A 335 17.61 -8.98 24.15
C ASP A 335 18.39 -10.32 24.25
N GLY A 336 18.11 -11.28 23.37
CA GLY A 336 18.74 -12.61 23.32
C GLY A 336 18.12 -13.62 24.26
N GLY A 337 16.94 -13.33 24.84
CA GLY A 337 16.19 -14.25 25.69
C GLY A 337 15.48 -15.33 24.87
N ASP A 338 15.49 -16.58 25.32
CA ASP A 338 14.80 -17.69 24.65
C ASP A 338 13.28 -17.54 24.88
N ILE A 339 12.49 -17.34 23.79
CA ILE A 339 11.05 -17.07 23.84
C ILE A 339 10.18 -18.19 23.25
N GLY A 340 10.74 -19.03 22.39
CA GLY A 340 9.98 -20.09 21.72
C GLY A 340 10.86 -21.14 21.07
N VAL A 341 10.22 -22.16 20.52
CA VAL A 341 10.89 -23.27 19.85
C VAL A 341 10.16 -23.61 18.55
N ILE A 342 10.93 -23.91 17.51
CA ILE A 342 10.44 -24.43 16.23
C ILE A 342 11.08 -25.79 15.98
N ASP A 343 10.28 -26.85 15.94
CA ASP A 343 10.69 -28.17 15.50
C ASP A 343 10.36 -28.39 13.99
N LYS A 344 10.84 -29.49 13.42
CA LYS A 344 10.59 -29.82 12.01
C LYS A 344 9.09 -29.90 11.67
N THR A 345 8.27 -30.33 12.60
CA THR A 345 6.81 -30.46 12.39
C THR A 345 6.15 -29.09 12.36
N THR A 346 6.52 -28.21 13.28
CA THR A 346 6.05 -26.84 13.36
C THR A 346 6.46 -26.04 12.11
N LEU A 347 7.71 -26.20 11.66
CA LEU A 347 8.19 -25.58 10.43
C LEU A 347 7.39 -26.01 9.20
N LEU A 348 7.14 -27.33 9.03
CA LEU A 348 6.35 -27.86 7.92
C LEU A 348 4.89 -27.36 7.95
N LYS A 349 4.28 -27.27 9.14
CA LYS A 349 2.94 -26.67 9.30
C LYS A 349 2.94 -25.18 8.91
N GLY A 350 3.98 -24.41 9.30
CA GLY A 350 4.16 -23.03 8.91
C GLY A 350 4.22 -22.84 7.39
N ILE A 351 4.94 -23.70 6.70
CA ILE A 351 5.05 -23.70 5.22
C ILE A 351 3.66 -23.99 4.59
N GLN A 352 2.90 -24.95 5.14
CA GLN A 352 1.56 -25.29 4.66
C GLN A 352 0.48 -24.28 5.03
N GLY A 353 0.77 -23.33 5.94
CA GLY A 353 -0.18 -22.34 6.43
C GLY A 353 -1.13 -22.84 7.51
N GLY A 354 -0.82 -23.97 8.13
CA GLY A 354 -1.48 -24.43 9.34
C GLY A 354 -0.93 -23.75 10.58
N LYS A 355 -1.80 -23.40 11.55
CA LYS A 355 -1.33 -23.00 12.90
C LYS A 355 -0.63 -24.19 13.58
N ALA A 356 0.44 -23.88 14.29
CA ALA A 356 1.12 -24.83 15.19
C ALA A 356 0.18 -25.39 16.24
#